data_f6f6cf5fc8747f340406ccc5071b83aa
#
_entry.id   f6f6cf5fc8747f340406ccc5071b83aa
#
_cell.length_a   1.000
_cell.length_b   1.000
_cell.length_c   1.000
_cell.angle_alpha   90.00
_cell.angle_beta   90.00
_cell.angle_gamma   90.00
#
_symmetry.space_group_name_H-M   'P 1'
#
loop_
_entity.id
_entity.type
_entity.pdbx_description
1 polymer ?
#
loop_
_entity_poly.entity_id
_entity_poly.type
_entity_poly.pdbx_seq_one_letter_code
_entity_poly.pdbx_strand_id
1 'polypeptide(L)'
;MTQAGTPLTQENTSRLFKHFNGEGPPANDRWAALWDAGDFLPWDQGIPNPALVDLFGTRQDLLGVSAFIEDETGERRRKRALVPGCGRGYDVLLLSSLGYDAYGLEVSSKAVDEARAWADEHLADYPVRDESGGRGKTSFALGDFFSDDWISQADGHDTFDFIYDYTEKQFFCALSPDLRSAWAKRYWELLSTHPESLIVCVEFPTTKKLSAGGPPYASPSSVYLAHLGHPGQEITYDVDGSPSLGIGEENARSVGFSRIAHWKAERSHAMGNGTDWVSVWRRGM
;
A
#
# COMPACT_ATOMS: atom_id res chain seq x y z
N MET A 1 -21.63 -15.00 5.73
CA MET A 1 -22.15 -14.13 4.65
C MET A 1 -21.39 -12.83 4.77
N THR A 2 -20.35 -12.65 3.98
CA THR A 2 -19.57 -11.42 3.90
C THR A 2 -20.48 -10.33 3.33
N GLN A 3 -20.70 -9.24 4.10
CA GLN A 3 -21.33 -8.05 3.57
C GLN A 3 -20.41 -7.50 2.47
N ALA A 4 -20.89 -7.49 1.23
CA ALA A 4 -20.21 -6.78 0.16
C ALA A 4 -20.04 -5.32 0.58
N GLY A 5 -18.83 -4.80 0.45
CA GLY A 5 -18.50 -3.43 0.85
C GLY A 5 -19.50 -2.42 0.28
N THR A 6 -19.87 -1.45 1.06
CA THR A 6 -20.82 -0.40 0.66
C THR A 6 -20.24 0.39 -0.52
N PRO A 7 -20.92 0.49 -1.67
CA PRO A 7 -20.40 1.26 -2.80
C PRO A 7 -20.14 2.72 -2.38
N LEU A 8 -19.09 3.36 -2.92
CA LEU A 8 -18.91 4.82 -2.76
C LEU A 8 -20.00 5.54 -3.56
N THR A 9 -21.12 5.73 -2.93
CA THR A 9 -22.13 6.67 -3.41
C THR A 9 -21.59 8.10 -3.28
N GLN A 10 -22.18 9.05 -3.98
CA GLN A 10 -21.87 10.47 -3.82
C GLN A 10 -22.06 10.93 -2.36
N GLU A 11 -23.00 10.34 -1.65
CA GLU A 11 -23.26 10.57 -0.24
C GLU A 11 -22.09 10.10 0.64
N ASN A 12 -21.59 8.88 0.43
CA ASN A 12 -20.45 8.32 1.16
C ASN A 12 -19.16 9.12 0.93
N THR A 13 -18.93 9.55 -0.31
CA THR A 13 -17.80 10.44 -0.63
C THR A 13 -17.93 11.79 0.07
N SER A 14 -19.15 12.36 0.12
CA SER A 14 -19.42 13.61 0.82
C SER A 14 -19.25 13.47 2.33
N ARG A 15 -19.67 12.33 2.92
CA ARG A 15 -19.49 12.03 4.35
C ARG A 15 -18.01 11.97 4.69
N LEU A 16 -17.20 11.24 3.90
CA LEU A 16 -15.77 11.13 4.10
C LEU A 16 -15.08 12.51 3.95
N PHE A 17 -15.42 13.26 2.90
CA PHE A 17 -14.90 14.60 2.70
C PHE A 17 -15.17 15.52 3.89
N LYS A 18 -16.41 15.54 4.41
CA LYS A 18 -16.77 16.34 5.59
C LYS A 18 -16.00 15.92 6.83
N HIS A 19 -15.74 14.62 7.02
CA HIS A 19 -15.01 14.09 8.17
C HIS A 19 -13.56 14.59 8.19
N PHE A 20 -12.91 14.73 7.02
CA PHE A 20 -11.52 15.15 6.91
C PHE A 20 -11.31 16.66 6.67
N ASN A 21 -12.30 17.37 6.11
CA ASN A 21 -12.21 18.78 5.83
C ASN A 21 -12.95 19.62 6.89
N GLY A 22 -12.20 20.22 7.78
CA GLY A 22 -12.69 21.04 8.88
C GLY A 22 -11.69 21.10 10.03
N GLU A 23 -11.95 21.96 11.00
CA GLU A 23 -11.19 21.96 12.25
C GLU A 23 -11.41 20.65 12.99
N GLY A 24 -10.35 20.05 13.53
CA GLY A 24 -10.43 18.78 14.24
C GLY A 24 -9.07 18.16 14.53
N PRO A 25 -9.06 16.92 15.03
CA PRO A 25 -7.83 16.22 15.37
C PRO A 25 -6.98 15.90 14.12
N PRO A 26 -5.71 15.48 14.31
CA PRO A 26 -4.84 15.00 13.24
C PRO A 26 -5.47 13.89 12.39
N ALA A 27 -4.97 13.70 11.16
CA ALA A 27 -5.54 12.73 10.22
C ALA A 27 -5.58 11.30 10.78
N ASN A 28 -4.55 10.88 11.50
CA ASN A 28 -4.48 9.55 12.12
C ASN A 28 -5.64 9.31 13.10
N ASP A 29 -5.93 10.30 13.95
CA ASP A 29 -7.03 10.22 14.91
C ASP A 29 -8.39 10.18 14.21
N ARG A 30 -8.53 10.89 13.07
CA ARG A 30 -9.76 10.87 12.26
C ARG A 30 -9.97 9.51 11.61
N TRP A 31 -8.92 8.86 11.13
CA TRP A 31 -9.00 7.48 10.63
C TRP A 31 -9.37 6.50 11.74
N ALA A 32 -8.71 6.60 12.90
CA ALA A 32 -9.03 5.78 14.06
C ALA A 32 -10.49 5.93 14.49
N ALA A 33 -11.02 7.16 14.52
CA ALA A 33 -12.41 7.43 14.88
C ALA A 33 -13.44 6.78 13.93
N LEU A 34 -13.12 6.62 12.63
CA LEU A 34 -14.00 5.90 11.70
C LEU A 34 -14.03 4.40 12.00
N TRP A 35 -12.88 3.82 12.36
CA TRP A 35 -12.80 2.44 12.81
C TRP A 35 -13.53 2.21 14.12
N ASP A 36 -13.36 3.12 15.10
CA ASP A 36 -14.05 3.04 16.40
C ASP A 36 -15.57 3.11 16.25
N ALA A 37 -16.06 3.97 15.36
CA ALA A 37 -17.49 4.07 15.06
C ALA A 37 -18.04 2.81 14.38
N GLY A 38 -17.28 2.19 13.48
CA GLY A 38 -17.60 0.93 12.81
C GLY A 38 -18.83 0.94 11.89
N ASP A 39 -19.55 2.08 11.81
CA ASP A 39 -20.80 2.22 11.05
C ASP A 39 -20.57 2.67 9.60
N PHE A 40 -19.35 3.09 9.28
CA PHE A 40 -19.00 3.65 7.99
C PHE A 40 -17.56 3.32 7.61
N LEU A 41 -17.38 2.15 7.04
CA LEU A 41 -16.10 1.65 6.53
C LEU A 41 -16.23 1.34 5.02
N PRO A 42 -16.48 2.37 4.16
CA PRO A 42 -16.76 2.13 2.75
C PRO A 42 -15.56 1.56 1.98
N TRP A 43 -14.39 1.54 2.56
CA TRP A 43 -13.17 0.94 2.03
C TRP A 43 -13.03 -0.55 2.33
N ASP A 44 -13.79 -1.11 3.26
CA ASP A 44 -13.71 -2.51 3.63
C ASP A 44 -14.50 -3.38 2.62
N GLN A 45 -13.79 -4.18 1.83
CA GLN A 45 -14.39 -5.01 0.78
C GLN A 45 -14.48 -6.50 1.14
N GLY A 46 -13.87 -6.92 2.23
CA GLY A 46 -13.96 -8.30 2.75
C GLY A 46 -13.09 -9.33 2.04
N ILE A 47 -12.26 -8.94 1.07
CA ILE A 47 -11.38 -9.82 0.29
C ILE A 47 -10.07 -9.11 -0.06
N PRO A 48 -8.99 -9.85 -0.35
CA PRO A 48 -7.77 -9.28 -0.91
C PRO A 48 -8.04 -8.59 -2.24
N ASN A 49 -7.19 -7.60 -2.58
CA ASN A 49 -7.33 -6.92 -3.86
C ASN A 49 -7.14 -7.90 -5.03
N PRO A 50 -8.12 -8.02 -5.95
CA PRO A 50 -7.98 -8.86 -7.12
C PRO A 50 -6.76 -8.53 -7.99
N ALA A 51 -6.32 -7.27 -8.06
CA ALA A 51 -5.11 -6.89 -8.80
C ALA A 51 -3.84 -7.48 -8.18
N LEU A 52 -3.77 -7.60 -6.84
CA LEU A 52 -2.65 -8.27 -6.16
C LEU A 52 -2.70 -9.79 -6.43
N VAL A 53 -3.88 -10.40 -6.40
CA VAL A 53 -4.05 -11.83 -6.74
C VAL A 53 -3.58 -12.11 -8.17
N ASP A 54 -3.96 -11.25 -9.12
CA ASP A 54 -3.57 -11.36 -10.54
C ASP A 54 -2.07 -11.16 -10.74
N LEU A 55 -1.46 -10.21 -10.04
CA LEU A 55 -0.02 -9.99 -10.07
C LEU A 55 0.74 -11.26 -9.70
N PHE A 56 0.39 -11.90 -8.60
CA PHE A 56 1.01 -13.16 -8.18
C PHE A 56 0.64 -14.36 -9.05
N GLY A 57 -0.45 -14.28 -9.78
CA GLY A 57 -0.87 -15.32 -10.73
C GLY A 57 -0.17 -15.25 -12.08
N THR A 58 0.15 -14.03 -12.55
CA THR A 58 0.52 -13.82 -13.96
C THR A 58 1.87 -13.15 -14.17
N ARG A 59 2.48 -12.53 -13.15
CA ARG A 59 3.71 -11.72 -13.28
C ARG A 59 4.88 -12.26 -12.45
N GLN A 60 5.11 -13.56 -12.54
CA GLN A 60 6.29 -14.20 -11.95
C GLN A 60 7.60 -13.68 -12.54
N ASP A 61 7.57 -13.13 -13.76
CA ASP A 61 8.68 -12.42 -14.39
C ASP A 61 9.19 -11.22 -13.56
N LEU A 62 8.30 -10.57 -12.81
CA LEU A 62 8.63 -9.44 -11.92
C LEU A 62 8.94 -9.88 -10.49
N LEU A 63 8.15 -10.79 -9.95
CA LEU A 63 8.18 -11.19 -8.53
C LEU A 63 9.22 -12.27 -8.22
N GLY A 64 9.68 -13.00 -9.27
CA GLY A 64 10.39 -14.25 -9.10
C GLY A 64 9.46 -15.38 -8.66
N VAL A 65 9.97 -16.60 -8.68
CA VAL A 65 9.19 -17.81 -8.34
C VAL A 65 9.30 -18.19 -6.86
N SER A 66 10.21 -17.56 -6.13
CA SER A 66 10.52 -17.93 -4.74
C SER A 66 10.09 -16.84 -3.75
N ALA A 67 9.42 -17.27 -2.67
CA ALA A 67 9.20 -16.45 -1.49
C ALA A 67 10.45 -16.38 -0.58
N PHE A 68 11.58 -16.94 -1.01
CA PHE A 68 12.85 -16.92 -0.28
C PHE A 68 13.90 -16.15 -1.06
N ILE A 69 14.80 -15.51 -0.31
CA ILE A 69 16.03 -14.88 -0.81
C ILE A 69 17.22 -15.34 0.03
N GLU A 70 18.41 -15.18 -0.49
CA GLU A 70 19.65 -15.28 0.25
C GLU A 70 20.04 -13.89 0.73
N ASP A 71 20.31 -13.75 2.02
CA ASP A 71 20.80 -12.49 2.58
C ASP A 71 22.30 -12.27 2.28
N GLU A 72 22.86 -11.16 2.75
CA GLU A 72 24.26 -10.80 2.53
C GLU A 72 25.26 -11.83 3.11
N THR A 73 24.80 -12.67 4.04
CA THR A 73 25.61 -13.76 4.65
C THR A 73 25.51 -15.06 3.86
N GLY A 74 24.62 -15.15 2.87
CA GLY A 74 24.28 -16.37 2.14
C GLY A 74 23.25 -17.24 2.88
N GLU A 75 22.63 -16.75 3.96
CA GLU A 75 21.59 -17.45 4.66
C GLU A 75 20.25 -17.29 3.92
N ARG A 76 19.56 -18.41 3.71
CA ARG A 76 18.26 -18.42 3.05
C ARG A 76 17.17 -18.08 4.03
N ARG A 77 16.46 -17.00 3.79
CA ARG A 77 15.31 -16.56 4.59
C ARG A 77 14.08 -16.29 3.73
N ARG A 78 12.91 -16.23 4.37
CA ARG A 78 11.68 -15.76 3.70
C ARG A 78 11.78 -14.28 3.36
N LYS A 79 11.18 -13.89 2.25
CA LYS A 79 10.94 -12.48 1.93
C LYS A 79 9.97 -11.90 2.93
N ARG A 80 10.25 -10.71 3.43
CA ARG A 80 9.39 -9.95 4.34
C ARG A 80 8.54 -9.01 3.53
N ALA A 81 7.22 -9.03 3.75
CA ALA A 81 6.27 -8.14 3.08
C ALA A 81 5.65 -7.17 4.08
N LEU A 82 5.54 -5.89 3.69
CA LEU A 82 4.85 -4.85 4.45
C LEU A 82 3.61 -4.37 3.71
N VAL A 83 2.51 -4.24 4.43
CA VAL A 83 1.26 -3.65 3.96
C VAL A 83 0.90 -2.48 4.89
N PRO A 84 1.30 -1.23 4.56
CA PRO A 84 0.95 -0.06 5.36
C PRO A 84 -0.54 0.27 5.22
N GLY A 85 -1.19 0.66 6.33
CA GLY A 85 -2.62 0.91 6.40
C GLY A 85 -3.46 -0.34 6.09
N CYS A 86 -3.07 -1.50 6.62
CA CYS A 86 -3.59 -2.80 6.20
C CYS A 86 -5.08 -3.04 6.52
N GLY A 87 -5.73 -2.16 7.28
CA GLY A 87 -7.11 -2.36 7.73
C GLY A 87 -7.30 -3.73 8.38
N ARG A 88 -8.28 -4.51 7.91
CA ARG A 88 -8.53 -5.89 8.40
C ARG A 88 -7.52 -6.94 7.91
N GLY A 89 -6.50 -6.56 7.14
CA GLY A 89 -5.37 -7.44 6.82
C GLY A 89 -5.61 -8.51 5.76
N TYR A 90 -6.59 -8.39 4.88
CA TYR A 90 -6.87 -9.35 3.82
C TYR A 90 -5.65 -9.61 2.92
N ASP A 91 -4.96 -8.55 2.49
CA ASP A 91 -3.75 -8.65 1.66
C ASP A 91 -2.56 -9.22 2.45
N VAL A 92 -2.48 -8.96 3.76
CA VAL A 92 -1.47 -9.56 4.65
C VAL A 92 -1.63 -11.08 4.70
N LEU A 93 -2.87 -11.57 4.86
CA LEU A 93 -3.17 -13.00 4.84
C LEU A 93 -2.88 -13.64 3.48
N LEU A 94 -3.20 -12.95 2.39
CA LEU A 94 -2.84 -13.40 1.05
C LEU A 94 -1.33 -13.55 0.92
N LEU A 95 -0.54 -12.53 1.29
CA LEU A 95 0.92 -12.56 1.19
C LEU A 95 1.53 -13.66 2.05
N SER A 96 1.00 -13.90 3.25
CA SER A 96 1.46 -15.00 4.08
C SER A 96 1.17 -16.38 3.44
N SER A 97 0.01 -16.54 2.77
CA SER A 97 -0.33 -17.77 2.06
C SER A 97 0.57 -18.02 0.84
N LEU A 98 1.17 -16.96 0.30
CA LEU A 98 2.16 -16.99 -0.77
C LEU A 98 3.60 -17.21 -0.26
N GLY A 99 3.77 -17.43 1.05
CA GLY A 99 5.05 -17.75 1.67
C GLY A 99 5.87 -16.57 2.18
N TYR A 100 5.38 -15.35 2.10
CA TYR A 100 6.04 -14.19 2.68
C TYR A 100 5.82 -14.12 4.19
N ASP A 101 6.82 -13.68 4.95
CA ASP A 101 6.57 -13.19 6.30
C ASP A 101 5.91 -11.80 6.16
N ALA A 102 4.60 -11.75 6.38
CA ALA A 102 3.75 -10.60 6.06
C ALA A 102 3.39 -9.80 7.30
N TYR A 103 3.64 -8.50 7.23
CA TYR A 103 3.42 -7.53 8.29
C TYR A 103 2.42 -6.48 7.84
N GLY A 104 1.31 -6.37 8.54
CA GLY A 104 0.35 -5.27 8.39
C GLY A 104 0.69 -4.16 9.38
N LEU A 105 0.72 -2.93 8.92
CA LEU A 105 0.84 -1.74 9.77
C LEU A 105 -0.46 -0.94 9.71
N GLU A 106 -0.99 -0.57 10.87
CA GLU A 106 -2.24 0.20 10.93
C GLU A 106 -2.20 1.18 12.11
N VAL A 107 -2.79 2.35 11.93
CA VAL A 107 -2.81 3.42 12.92
C VAL A 107 -3.95 3.29 13.92
N SER A 108 -5.01 2.59 13.57
CA SER A 108 -6.15 2.33 14.42
C SER A 108 -5.97 1.04 15.23
N SER A 109 -6.00 1.15 16.56
CA SER A 109 -5.98 -0.04 17.44
C SER A 109 -7.17 -0.95 17.17
N LYS A 110 -8.36 -0.38 16.93
CA LYS A 110 -9.56 -1.13 16.59
C LYS A 110 -9.39 -1.94 15.30
N ALA A 111 -8.80 -1.35 14.26
CA ALA A 111 -8.53 -2.06 13.01
C ALA A 111 -7.50 -3.19 13.19
N VAL A 112 -6.45 -2.97 13.99
CA VAL A 112 -5.47 -4.00 14.34
C VAL A 112 -6.12 -5.18 15.07
N ASP A 113 -7.00 -4.91 16.03
CA ASP A 113 -7.72 -5.96 16.76
C ASP A 113 -8.66 -6.74 15.84
N GLU A 114 -9.35 -6.04 14.93
CA GLU A 114 -10.20 -6.68 13.91
C GLU A 114 -9.38 -7.49 12.90
N ALA A 115 -8.17 -7.02 12.52
CA ALA A 115 -7.26 -7.77 11.64
C ALA A 115 -6.78 -9.07 12.29
N ARG A 116 -6.44 -9.03 13.59
CA ARG A 116 -6.04 -10.23 14.34
C ARG A 116 -7.19 -11.22 14.45
N ALA A 117 -8.38 -10.74 14.83
CA ALA A 117 -9.58 -11.58 14.90
C ALA A 117 -9.94 -12.19 13.55
N TRP A 118 -9.86 -11.41 12.46
CA TRP A 118 -10.07 -11.91 11.10
C TRP A 118 -9.06 -12.99 10.73
N ALA A 119 -7.79 -12.78 11.05
CA ALA A 119 -6.73 -13.75 10.78
C ALA A 119 -6.98 -15.07 11.52
N ASP A 120 -7.35 -15.00 12.81
CA ASP A 120 -7.63 -16.21 13.62
C ASP A 120 -8.81 -17.02 13.06
N GLU A 121 -9.82 -16.35 12.52
CA GLU A 121 -11.04 -16.99 12.01
C GLU A 121 -10.91 -17.48 10.57
N HIS A 122 -10.18 -16.74 9.70
CA HIS A 122 -10.22 -16.95 8.26
C HIS A 122 -8.88 -17.40 7.64
N LEU A 123 -7.88 -17.74 8.44
CA LEU A 123 -6.57 -18.17 7.92
C LEU A 123 -6.67 -19.33 6.94
N ALA A 124 -7.63 -20.23 7.16
CA ALA A 124 -7.86 -21.40 6.29
C ALA A 124 -8.45 -21.03 4.92
N ASP A 125 -9.09 -19.88 4.80
CA ASP A 125 -9.68 -19.38 3.53
C ASP A 125 -8.60 -18.91 2.53
N TYR A 126 -7.35 -18.80 3.00
CA TYR A 126 -6.17 -18.44 2.21
C TYR A 126 -5.27 -19.67 2.02
N PRO A 127 -5.53 -20.53 1.01
CA PRO A 127 -4.76 -21.76 0.84
C PRO A 127 -3.30 -21.44 0.51
N VAL A 128 -2.41 -22.22 1.12
CA VAL A 128 -0.96 -22.13 0.85
C VAL A 128 -0.69 -22.67 -0.55
N ARG A 129 0.12 -21.97 -1.35
CA ARG A 129 0.59 -22.47 -2.64
C ARG A 129 1.71 -23.50 -2.43
N ASP A 130 1.69 -24.57 -3.20
CA ASP A 130 2.67 -25.67 -3.09
C ASP A 130 4.12 -25.17 -3.23
N GLU A 131 4.36 -24.22 -4.13
CA GLU A 131 5.70 -23.69 -4.41
C GLU A 131 6.18 -22.67 -3.34
N SER A 132 5.33 -22.26 -2.39
CA SER A 132 5.68 -21.23 -1.41
C SER A 132 6.63 -21.71 -0.30
N GLY A 133 6.85 -23.03 -0.19
CA GLY A 133 7.59 -23.63 0.92
C GLY A 133 6.86 -23.52 2.26
N GLY A 134 5.53 -23.45 2.23
CA GLY A 134 4.65 -23.30 3.38
C GLY A 134 4.22 -21.86 3.62
N ARG A 135 3.28 -21.67 4.54
CA ARG A 135 2.79 -20.34 4.94
C ARG A 135 3.89 -19.55 5.63
N GLY A 136 4.02 -18.26 5.29
CA GLY A 136 4.83 -17.34 6.03
C GLY A 136 4.13 -16.83 7.31
N LYS A 137 4.85 -16.05 8.11
CA LYS A 137 4.31 -15.40 9.29
C LYS A 137 3.23 -14.37 8.92
N THR A 138 2.24 -14.19 9.79
CA THR A 138 1.28 -13.09 9.73
C THR A 138 1.42 -12.28 11.01
N SER A 139 1.63 -10.97 10.90
CA SER A 139 1.79 -10.08 12.05
C SER A 139 1.12 -8.73 11.78
N PHE A 140 0.59 -8.11 12.84
CA PHE A 140 -0.06 -6.81 12.76
C PHE A 140 0.53 -5.87 13.81
N ALA A 141 1.07 -4.75 13.35
CA ALA A 141 1.66 -3.70 14.15
C ALA A 141 0.73 -2.48 14.23
N LEU A 142 0.60 -1.92 15.43
CA LEU A 142 -0.07 -0.65 15.66
C LEU A 142 0.96 0.47 15.63
N GLY A 143 0.77 1.46 14.78
CA GLY A 143 1.66 2.62 14.74
C GLY A 143 1.46 3.56 13.57
N ASP A 144 2.13 4.68 13.64
CA ASP A 144 2.20 5.64 12.54
C ASP A 144 3.28 5.22 11.54
N PHE A 145 2.92 5.14 10.26
CA PHE A 145 3.85 4.82 9.18
C PHE A 145 5.11 5.71 9.16
N PHE A 146 4.96 6.96 9.55
CA PHE A 146 6.05 7.94 9.55
C PHE A 146 6.97 7.88 10.79
N SER A 147 6.67 7.00 11.76
CA SER A 147 7.51 6.79 12.94
C SER A 147 8.17 5.41 12.92
N ASP A 148 9.11 5.18 13.85
CA ASP A 148 9.78 3.89 14.05
C ASP A 148 9.18 3.08 15.22
N ASP A 149 8.17 3.61 15.92
CA ASP A 149 7.65 3.05 17.17
C ASP A 149 7.02 1.65 17.00
N TRP A 150 6.58 1.32 15.78
CA TRP A 150 5.98 0.03 15.45
C TRP A 150 6.99 -1.06 15.05
N ILE A 151 8.26 -0.71 14.75
CA ILE A 151 9.27 -1.65 14.23
C ILE A 151 9.49 -2.81 15.20
N SER A 152 9.48 -2.56 16.51
CA SER A 152 9.59 -3.62 17.52
C SER A 152 8.46 -4.65 17.44
N GLN A 153 7.27 -4.27 16.95
CA GLN A 153 6.12 -5.15 16.74
C GLN A 153 6.23 -5.94 15.42
N ALA A 154 7.12 -5.52 14.52
CA ALA A 154 7.48 -6.21 13.29
C ALA A 154 8.77 -7.06 13.48
N ASP A 155 8.91 -7.74 14.62
CA ASP A 155 10.08 -8.56 15.00
C ASP A 155 11.41 -7.77 15.01
N GLY A 156 11.35 -6.44 15.12
CA GLY A 156 12.51 -5.56 15.03
C GLY A 156 13.05 -5.38 13.60
N HIS A 157 12.29 -5.81 12.59
CA HIS A 157 12.69 -5.61 11.19
C HIS A 157 12.36 -4.18 10.74
N ASP A 158 13.38 -3.46 10.32
CA ASP A 158 13.32 -2.10 9.79
C ASP A 158 13.29 -2.04 8.27
N THR A 159 13.47 -3.19 7.59
CA THR A 159 13.43 -3.29 6.13
C THR A 159 12.63 -4.51 5.65
N PHE A 160 11.99 -4.34 4.48
CA PHE A 160 11.11 -5.30 3.86
C PHE A 160 11.50 -5.54 2.41
N ASP A 161 11.33 -6.76 1.91
CA ASP A 161 11.68 -7.14 0.55
C ASP A 161 10.53 -6.89 -0.44
N PHE A 162 9.32 -6.77 0.08
CA PHE A 162 8.12 -6.47 -0.70
C PHE A 162 7.26 -5.47 0.08
N ILE A 163 6.95 -4.33 -0.53
CA ILE A 163 6.02 -3.36 0.03
C ILE A 163 4.81 -3.26 -0.89
N TYR A 164 3.63 -3.43 -0.33
CA TYR A 164 2.38 -3.33 -1.07
C TYR A 164 1.59 -2.10 -0.63
N ASP A 165 1.56 -1.08 -1.50
CA ASP A 165 0.78 0.14 -1.31
C ASP A 165 -0.53 0.04 -2.07
N TYR A 166 -1.44 -0.61 -1.49
CA TYR A 166 -2.87 -0.53 -1.74
C TYR A 166 -3.59 -1.00 -0.52
N THR A 167 -4.15 -0.13 0.19
CA THR A 167 -5.24 -0.49 1.07
C THR A 167 -6.52 -0.12 0.35
N GLU A 168 -7.56 -0.87 0.56
CA GLU A 168 -8.83 -0.87 -0.15
C GLU A 168 -9.47 0.48 -0.46
N LYS A 169 -8.85 1.52 -0.03
CA LYS A 169 -9.00 2.91 -0.40
C LYS A 169 -7.87 3.73 0.22
N GLN A 170 -6.55 3.32 -0.11
CA GLN A 170 -5.72 4.48 -0.28
C GLN A 170 -4.79 4.77 0.86
N PHE A 171 -3.76 3.98 1.02
CA PHE A 171 -2.73 4.54 1.85
C PHE A 171 -2.20 5.84 1.21
N PHE A 172 -1.75 5.81 -0.05
CA PHE A 172 -1.24 6.99 -0.75
C PHE A 172 -2.29 8.10 -0.95
N CYS A 173 -3.50 7.78 -1.40
CA CYS A 173 -4.50 8.81 -1.63
C CYS A 173 -5.35 9.14 -0.40
N ALA A 174 -5.13 8.48 0.74
CA ALA A 174 -5.58 8.94 2.06
C ALA A 174 -4.65 10.02 2.63
N LEU A 175 -3.38 9.99 2.24
CA LEU A 175 -2.40 10.99 2.68
C LEU A 175 -2.65 12.32 1.99
N SER A 176 -2.61 13.39 2.76
CA SER A 176 -2.64 14.72 2.20
C SER A 176 -1.43 14.97 1.29
N PRO A 177 -1.58 15.74 0.20
CA PRO A 177 -0.51 15.92 -0.79
C PRO A 177 0.83 16.40 -0.24
N ASP A 178 0.84 17.13 0.88
CA ASP A 178 2.04 17.60 1.57
C ASP A 178 2.85 16.46 2.22
N LEU A 179 2.24 15.32 2.47
CA LEU A 179 2.92 14.15 3.04
C LEU A 179 3.57 13.24 1.98
N ARG A 180 3.34 13.48 0.69
CA ARG A 180 3.80 12.58 -0.39
C ARG A 180 5.31 12.46 -0.49
N SER A 181 6.05 13.55 -0.28
CA SER A 181 7.52 13.51 -0.26
C SER A 181 8.04 12.69 0.92
N ALA A 182 7.43 12.85 2.09
CA ALA A 182 7.75 12.05 3.27
C ALA A 182 7.38 10.57 3.07
N TRP A 183 6.25 10.26 2.43
CA TRP A 183 5.82 8.91 2.07
C TRP A 183 6.84 8.21 1.16
N ALA A 184 7.30 8.86 0.11
CA ALA A 184 8.30 8.29 -0.78
C ALA A 184 9.64 8.08 -0.09
N LYS A 185 10.07 9.05 0.78
CA LYS A 185 11.25 8.92 1.61
C LYS A 185 11.13 7.71 2.55
N ARG A 186 9.99 7.55 3.19
CA ARG A 186 9.76 6.43 4.11
C ARG A 186 9.84 5.08 3.40
N TYR A 187 9.30 4.96 2.18
CA TYR A 187 9.50 3.76 1.38
C TYR A 187 10.94 3.52 0.99
N TRP A 188 11.71 4.58 0.73
CA TRP A 188 13.13 4.45 0.50
C TRP A 188 13.87 3.91 1.73
N GLU A 189 13.48 4.28 2.92
CA GLU A 189 14.04 3.76 4.17
C GLU A 189 13.64 2.31 4.42
N LEU A 190 12.36 1.98 4.21
CA LEU A 190 11.78 0.67 4.54
C LEU A 190 12.03 -0.42 3.49
N LEU A 191 12.27 -0.09 2.21
CA LEU A 191 12.56 -1.13 1.23
C LEU A 191 13.99 -1.64 1.39
N SER A 192 14.15 -2.94 1.50
CA SER A 192 15.45 -3.62 1.54
C SER A 192 16.31 -3.25 0.32
N THR A 193 17.62 -3.21 0.50
CA THR A 193 18.60 -2.99 -0.58
C THR A 193 18.81 -4.23 -1.46
N HIS A 194 18.19 -5.35 -1.13
CA HIS A 194 18.30 -6.57 -1.93
C HIS A 194 17.77 -6.34 -3.36
N PRO A 195 18.46 -6.83 -4.41
CA PRO A 195 18.09 -6.54 -5.81
C PRO A 195 16.69 -7.02 -6.22
N GLU A 196 16.15 -8.03 -5.52
CA GLU A 196 14.81 -8.53 -5.77
C GLU A 196 13.72 -7.77 -5.00
N SER A 197 14.09 -6.78 -4.18
CA SER A 197 13.12 -6.03 -3.39
C SER A 197 12.29 -5.10 -4.27
N LEU A 198 10.97 -5.07 -4.00
CA LEU A 198 10.00 -4.38 -4.84
C LEU A 198 9.00 -3.58 -4.00
N ILE A 199 8.56 -2.46 -4.56
CA ILE A 199 7.31 -1.80 -4.17
C ILE A 199 6.29 -2.08 -5.26
N VAL A 200 5.08 -2.44 -4.87
CA VAL A 200 3.91 -2.54 -5.75
C VAL A 200 2.88 -1.54 -5.29
N CYS A 201 2.49 -0.64 -6.18
CA CYS A 201 1.39 0.29 -5.93
C CYS A 201 0.20 -0.05 -6.84
N VAL A 202 -1.00 -0.07 -6.29
CA VAL A 202 -2.22 0.01 -7.09
C VAL A 202 -2.70 1.46 -7.06
N GLU A 203 -2.56 2.13 -8.19
CA GLU A 203 -2.76 3.56 -8.33
C GLU A 203 -4.25 3.89 -8.47
N PHE A 204 -4.78 4.66 -7.54
CA PHE A 204 -6.18 5.11 -7.47
C PHE A 204 -6.29 6.41 -6.63
N PRO A 205 -7.24 7.31 -6.92
CA PRO A 205 -7.99 7.46 -8.17
C PRO A 205 -7.15 8.21 -9.22
N THR A 206 -6.92 7.55 -10.34
CA THR A 206 -6.03 8.07 -11.39
C THR A 206 -6.66 9.16 -12.27
N THR A 207 -7.99 9.21 -12.30
CA THR A 207 -8.75 10.13 -13.18
C THR A 207 -9.35 11.34 -12.43
N LYS A 208 -9.21 11.41 -11.12
CA LYS A 208 -9.72 12.50 -10.30
C LYS A 208 -8.88 13.76 -10.55
N LYS A 209 -9.53 14.93 -10.57
CA LYS A 209 -8.82 16.22 -10.67
C LYS A 209 -8.04 16.50 -9.39
N LEU A 210 -6.79 16.96 -9.52
CA LEU A 210 -5.92 17.28 -8.39
C LEU A 210 -6.51 18.36 -7.47
N SER A 211 -7.27 19.31 -8.04
CA SER A 211 -7.96 20.37 -7.29
C SER A 211 -9.21 19.91 -6.53
N ALA A 212 -9.63 18.66 -6.66
CA ALA A 212 -10.91 18.18 -6.09
C ALA A 212 -10.85 17.86 -4.59
N GLY A 213 -9.68 18.06 -3.95
CA GLY A 213 -9.49 17.72 -2.52
C GLY A 213 -9.60 16.22 -2.22
N GLY A 214 -9.63 15.86 -0.94
CA GLY A 214 -9.68 14.46 -0.49
C GLY A 214 -10.00 14.33 0.99
N PRO A 215 -9.86 13.13 1.58
CA PRO A 215 -9.61 11.87 0.89
C PRO A 215 -10.83 11.33 0.13
N PRO A 216 -10.65 10.52 -0.91
CA PRO A 216 -9.40 10.19 -1.57
C PRO A 216 -8.84 11.38 -2.35
N TYR A 217 -7.55 11.69 -2.19
CA TYR A 217 -6.88 12.69 -3.02
C TYR A 217 -6.54 12.11 -4.40
N ALA A 218 -6.58 12.96 -5.43
CA ALA A 218 -6.20 12.53 -6.77
C ALA A 218 -4.76 11.99 -6.81
N SER A 219 -4.57 10.86 -7.46
CA SER A 219 -3.30 10.14 -7.47
C SER A 219 -3.00 9.60 -8.88
N PRO A 220 -2.84 10.49 -9.89
CA PRO A 220 -2.46 10.06 -11.23
C PRO A 220 -1.04 9.49 -11.23
N SER A 221 -0.74 8.63 -12.20
CA SER A 221 0.56 7.95 -12.33
C SER A 221 1.76 8.88 -12.37
N SER A 222 1.58 10.11 -12.87
CA SER A 222 2.62 11.14 -12.87
C SER A 222 3.06 11.55 -11.47
N VAL A 223 2.14 11.54 -10.50
CA VAL A 223 2.44 11.87 -9.09
C VAL A 223 3.28 10.76 -8.45
N TYR A 224 2.96 9.48 -8.71
CA TYR A 224 3.80 8.36 -8.27
C TYR A 224 5.20 8.43 -8.87
N LEU A 225 5.30 8.73 -10.19
CA LEU A 225 6.60 8.90 -10.87
C LEU A 225 7.44 10.01 -10.23
N ALA A 226 6.83 11.16 -9.95
CA ALA A 226 7.53 12.29 -9.38
C ALA A 226 8.08 11.95 -7.97
N HIS A 227 7.25 11.47 -7.09
CA HIS A 227 7.64 11.25 -5.69
C HIS A 227 8.53 10.01 -5.50
N LEU A 228 8.21 8.87 -6.11
CA LEU A 228 9.02 7.67 -6.01
C LEU A 228 10.35 7.81 -6.77
N GLY A 229 10.38 8.57 -7.86
CA GLY A 229 11.63 8.90 -8.55
C GLY A 229 12.56 9.81 -7.74
N HIS A 230 12.01 10.59 -6.79
CA HIS A 230 12.73 11.58 -6.00
C HIS A 230 12.33 11.52 -4.51
N PRO A 231 12.64 10.41 -3.80
CA PRO A 231 12.20 10.21 -2.41
C PRO A 231 12.68 11.32 -1.48
N GLY A 232 11.75 11.94 -0.75
CA GLY A 232 12.04 12.99 0.21
C GLY A 232 12.27 14.38 -0.39
N GLN A 233 12.32 14.51 -1.71
CA GLN A 233 12.46 15.82 -2.35
C GLN A 233 11.11 16.51 -2.45
N GLU A 234 11.12 17.82 -2.39
CA GLU A 234 9.96 18.64 -2.66
C GLU A 234 9.65 18.65 -4.17
N ILE A 235 8.43 18.29 -4.52
CA ILE A 235 7.97 18.28 -5.91
C ILE A 235 7.13 19.53 -6.13
N THR A 236 7.51 20.33 -7.13
CA THR A 236 6.72 21.46 -7.59
C THR A 236 5.59 20.98 -8.51
N TYR A 237 4.50 21.74 -8.55
CA TYR A 237 3.34 21.44 -9.37
C TYR A 237 2.98 22.63 -10.24
N ASP A 238 2.63 22.35 -11.49
CA ASP A 238 2.15 23.34 -12.43
C ASP A 238 0.73 23.83 -12.08
N VAL A 239 0.26 24.85 -12.80
CA VAL A 239 -1.07 25.44 -12.56
C VAL A 239 -2.24 24.47 -12.80
N ASP A 240 -2.04 23.42 -13.58
CA ASP A 240 -3.02 22.35 -13.80
C ASP A 240 -2.92 21.25 -12.74
N GLY A 241 -1.95 21.35 -11.81
CA GLY A 241 -1.68 20.42 -10.74
C GLY A 241 -0.82 19.21 -11.16
N SER A 242 -0.27 19.19 -12.36
CA SER A 242 0.70 18.17 -12.77
C SER A 242 2.05 18.38 -12.08
N PRO A 243 2.76 17.30 -11.68
CA PRO A 243 4.11 17.47 -11.15
C PRO A 243 5.02 18.10 -12.22
N SER A 244 5.70 19.16 -11.86
CA SER A 244 6.70 19.81 -12.70
C SER A 244 8.05 19.17 -12.43
N LEU A 245 8.42 18.21 -13.25
CA LEU A 245 9.79 17.68 -13.29
C LEU A 245 10.62 18.62 -14.17
N GLY A 246 11.74 19.14 -13.66
CA GLY A 246 12.60 20.07 -14.41
C GLY A 246 13.02 19.49 -15.77
N ILE A 247 13.08 20.35 -16.80
CA ILE A 247 13.52 19.94 -18.14
C ILE A 247 14.95 19.42 -18.05
N GLY A 248 15.16 18.11 -18.24
CA GLY A 248 16.44 17.44 -18.13
C GLY A 248 16.49 16.33 -17.08
N GLU A 249 15.53 16.23 -16.18
CA GLU A 249 15.47 15.18 -15.14
C GLU A 249 14.99 13.84 -15.68
N GLU A 250 14.37 13.76 -16.86
CA GLU A 250 13.99 12.52 -17.53
C GLU A 250 15.20 11.61 -17.81
N ASN A 251 16.43 12.17 -17.87
CA ASN A 251 17.70 11.46 -18.08
C ASN A 251 18.64 11.52 -16.87
N ALA A 252 18.30 12.20 -15.80
CA ALA A 252 19.03 12.07 -14.55
C ALA A 252 18.81 10.65 -14.03
N ARG A 253 19.88 9.88 -13.79
CA ARG A 253 19.79 8.61 -13.09
C ARG A 253 19.02 8.89 -11.81
N SER A 254 17.81 8.37 -11.71
CA SER A 254 16.95 8.65 -10.57
C SER A 254 17.69 8.18 -9.31
N VAL A 255 17.91 9.11 -8.39
CA VAL A 255 18.47 8.81 -7.06
C VAL A 255 17.43 8.04 -6.23
N GLY A 256 16.25 7.77 -6.80
CA GLY A 256 15.11 7.13 -6.20
C GLY A 256 14.75 5.78 -6.83
N PHE A 257 13.47 5.48 -6.79
CA PHE A 257 12.96 4.25 -7.39
C PHE A 257 12.77 4.38 -8.89
N SER A 258 13.02 3.28 -9.61
CA SER A 258 12.72 3.13 -11.02
C SER A 258 11.45 2.29 -11.20
N ARG A 259 10.50 2.78 -11.99
CA ARG A 259 9.30 2.00 -12.34
C ARG A 259 9.67 0.99 -13.41
N ILE A 260 9.62 -0.31 -13.04
CA ILE A 260 10.03 -1.43 -13.93
C ILE A 260 8.86 -2.03 -14.69
N ALA A 261 7.61 -1.79 -14.23
CA ALA A 261 6.41 -2.22 -14.93
C ALA A 261 5.22 -1.31 -14.57
N HIS A 262 4.30 -1.13 -15.53
CA HIS A 262 3.09 -0.34 -15.35
C HIS A 262 2.00 -0.82 -16.33
N TRP A 263 0.82 -1.18 -15.80
CA TRP A 263 -0.30 -1.63 -16.62
C TRP A 263 -1.63 -1.36 -15.93
N LYS A 264 -2.68 -1.31 -16.72
CA LYS A 264 -4.05 -1.19 -16.20
C LYS A 264 -4.48 -2.52 -15.58
N ALA A 265 -4.99 -2.50 -14.35
CA ALA A 265 -5.47 -3.70 -13.69
C ALA A 265 -6.65 -4.32 -14.48
N GLU A 266 -6.59 -5.63 -14.73
CA GLU A 266 -7.70 -6.36 -15.35
C GLU A 266 -8.86 -6.50 -14.38
N ARG A 267 -8.54 -6.77 -13.10
CA ARG A 267 -9.48 -6.83 -11.99
C ARG A 267 -8.99 -5.96 -10.84
N SER A 268 -9.90 -5.35 -10.16
CA SER A 268 -9.69 -4.61 -8.92
C SER A 268 -10.95 -4.66 -8.08
N HIS A 269 -10.94 -4.06 -6.90
CA HIS A 269 -12.16 -3.86 -6.13
C HIS A 269 -13.17 -3.02 -6.93
N ALA A 270 -14.45 -3.15 -6.61
CA ALA A 270 -15.55 -2.57 -7.37
C ALA A 270 -15.37 -1.09 -7.71
N MET A 271 -14.75 -0.32 -6.81
CA MET A 271 -14.53 1.11 -7.01
C MET A 271 -13.41 1.47 -7.99
N GLY A 272 -12.36 0.67 -8.02
CA GLY A 272 -11.22 0.86 -8.92
C GLY A 272 -11.33 0.07 -10.22
N ASN A 273 -12.35 -0.78 -10.32
CA ASN A 273 -12.49 -1.66 -11.46
C ASN A 273 -12.59 -0.87 -12.77
N GLY A 274 -11.68 -1.16 -13.69
CA GLY A 274 -11.56 -0.46 -14.97
C GLY A 274 -10.84 0.90 -14.91
N THR A 275 -10.37 1.35 -13.74
CA THR A 275 -9.64 2.63 -13.59
C THR A 275 -8.30 2.49 -12.87
N ASP A 276 -8.08 1.41 -12.11
CA ASP A 276 -6.85 1.20 -11.37
C ASP A 276 -5.71 0.79 -12.30
N TRP A 277 -4.52 1.24 -11.92
CA TRP A 277 -3.26 0.84 -12.56
C TRP A 277 -2.36 0.19 -11.54
N VAL A 278 -1.59 -0.79 -11.98
CA VAL A 278 -0.55 -1.42 -11.16
C VAL A 278 0.81 -0.90 -11.62
N SER A 279 1.59 -0.42 -10.67
CA SER A 279 2.99 -0.05 -10.91
C SER A 279 3.92 -0.83 -9.99
N VAL A 280 5.04 -1.28 -10.55
CA VAL A 280 6.07 -2.03 -9.83
C VAL A 280 7.38 -1.25 -9.88
N TRP A 281 7.99 -1.10 -8.72
CA TRP A 281 9.15 -0.25 -8.53
C TRP A 281 10.29 -1.00 -7.87
N ARG A 282 11.49 -0.63 -8.24
CA ARG A 282 12.73 -1.14 -7.66
C ARG A 282 13.64 0.04 -7.32
N ARG A 283 14.55 -0.14 -6.35
CA ARG A 283 15.59 0.88 -6.12
C ARG A 283 16.35 1.15 -7.43
N GLY A 284 16.57 2.42 -7.74
CA GLY A 284 17.49 2.84 -8.79
C GLY A 284 18.92 2.35 -8.45
N MET A 285 19.62 1.89 -9.48
CA MET A 285 21.02 1.49 -9.35
C MET A 285 21.95 2.70 -9.43
#